data_01f0fe21c6ef8ff01d2caa4ecace12ac
#
_entry.id   01f0fe21c6ef8ff01d2caa4ecace12ac
#
_cell.length_a   1.000
_cell.length_b   1.000
_cell.length_c   1.000
_cell.angle_alpha   90.00
_cell.angle_beta   90.00
_cell.angle_gamma   90.00
#
_symmetry.space_group_name_H-M   'P 1'
#
loop_
_entity.id
_entity.type
_entity.pdbx_description
1 polymer ?
#
loop_
_entity_poly.entity_id
_entity_poly.type
_entity_poly.pdbx_seq_one_letter_code
_entity_poly.pdbx_strand_id
1 'polypeptide(L)'
;MNMNIFSGALPARNIRSPRNTDMLFFFVFIAITAFNLWKVPYGTITNDESLYLAIPYRFMQGDSILFHEWNPSQMSALLLLPPVKLYYTLVPSGEGIYLAFRYLYICFHSLTSIYMYIYIIRSTDELPGSYPAALTASAVYLIYSYSNIMALSYNSMSIGLMVLVCLTMRSLSGELWKLIFVGIAFSGAVLCCPYLVLCYMAFSFAVFFRLVLHRRIPKGEDLLAHAFSLKSWAVITGVCFCLASAFCIFAFVGKDISLLKEIIPRIMYNNEHPQRTFVELIKGLYGTFYRNNSFFKPVLLSSIVLCAVITADKKRCLHRALYLIAASSITLLYSATYLLMYRETNVMLLPFSILGFFAYLLCEKKDVKSFVLIYIPGAILCFCFYLSSNMGVGAISGVSAVSMIASIIFVFRLLGEMRAQFCHKKSFARYFSIFSGIISLSVILILFGGITYTRALKCFREDGVSGLTERVTCGSAKGLKTTPEKAADFELKYSELSPLREIGNGNVLYFSNEIWRYLEDPKRCASSSMWLSTGGTEQNLQTLSLQEKYWELFPEKFPDYVYIRADLAKDPVFMAAWGKYEYTLTDSDNCVILCMNK
;
A
#
# COMPACT_ATOMS: atom_id res chain seq x y z
N MET A 1 40.27 -18.32 10.62
CA MET A 1 38.84 -18.07 10.83
C MET A 1 38.16 -18.18 9.45
N ASN A 2 37.80 -19.43 9.08
CA ASN A 2 37.27 -19.74 7.75
C ASN A 2 35.77 -19.34 7.69
N MET A 3 35.50 -18.30 6.94
CA MET A 3 34.12 -17.85 6.62
C MET A 3 33.50 -18.75 5.56
N ASN A 4 32.94 -19.89 5.98
CA ASN A 4 31.99 -20.64 5.15
C ASN A 4 30.57 -20.03 5.28
N ILE A 5 30.34 -18.87 4.64
CA ILE A 5 29.06 -18.14 4.72
C ILE A 5 28.02 -18.69 3.71
N PHE A 6 28.41 -19.53 2.75
CA PHE A 6 27.51 -19.98 1.66
C PHE A 6 27.29 -21.50 1.56
N SER A 7 27.67 -22.32 2.53
CA SER A 7 27.45 -23.77 2.46
C SER A 7 26.24 -24.27 3.26
N GLY A 8 25.23 -23.45 3.44
CA GLY A 8 23.90 -23.93 3.78
C GLY A 8 23.21 -24.49 2.53
N ALA A 9 23.72 -25.62 2.00
CA ALA A 9 23.01 -26.38 0.98
C ALA A 9 21.57 -26.61 1.48
N LEU A 10 20.58 -26.05 0.79
CA LEU A 10 19.19 -26.43 0.96
C LEU A 10 19.16 -27.97 0.96
N PRO A 11 18.58 -28.64 1.97
CA PRO A 11 18.46 -30.07 1.93
C PRO A 11 17.86 -30.43 0.59
N ALA A 12 18.57 -31.30 -0.17
CA ALA A 12 18.12 -31.80 -1.45
C ALA A 12 16.79 -32.56 -1.22
N ARG A 13 15.68 -31.82 -1.08
CA ARG A 13 14.35 -32.39 -1.19
C ARG A 13 14.23 -32.82 -2.64
N ASN A 14 14.03 -34.11 -2.85
CA ASN A 14 13.67 -34.69 -4.13
C ASN A 14 12.81 -33.70 -4.89
N ILE A 15 13.27 -33.26 -6.06
CA ILE A 15 12.50 -32.43 -6.99
C ILE A 15 11.28 -33.27 -7.33
N ARG A 16 10.19 -33.09 -6.57
CA ARG A 16 8.91 -33.72 -6.89
C ARG A 16 8.49 -33.16 -8.25
N SER A 17 8.03 -34.02 -9.12
CA SER A 17 7.39 -33.61 -10.39
C SER A 17 6.38 -32.50 -10.07
N PRO A 18 6.31 -31.42 -10.91
CA PRO A 18 5.38 -30.31 -10.66
C PRO A 18 3.97 -30.89 -10.49
N ARG A 19 3.33 -30.55 -9.37
CA ARG A 19 1.94 -30.97 -9.14
C ARG A 19 1.03 -30.20 -10.08
N ASN A 20 -0.12 -30.74 -10.44
CA ASN A 20 -1.12 -30.04 -11.26
C ASN A 20 -1.47 -28.65 -10.72
N THR A 21 -1.38 -28.45 -9.39
CA THR A 21 -1.60 -27.14 -8.73
C THR A 21 -0.49 -26.13 -9.02
N ASP A 22 0.75 -26.56 -9.18
CA ASP A 22 1.87 -25.67 -9.53
C ASP A 22 1.75 -25.21 -10.98
N MET A 23 1.33 -26.11 -11.89
CA MET A 23 1.01 -25.76 -13.26
C MET A 23 -0.18 -24.78 -13.32
N LEU A 24 -1.24 -25.05 -12.55
CA LEU A 24 -2.39 -24.14 -12.48
C LEU A 24 -1.97 -22.75 -11.96
N PHE A 25 -1.14 -22.69 -10.93
CA PHE A 25 -0.60 -21.41 -10.44
C PHE A 25 0.16 -20.68 -11.56
N PHE A 26 1.02 -21.39 -12.29
CA PHE A 26 1.79 -20.80 -13.39
C PHE A 26 0.88 -20.19 -14.47
N PHE A 27 -0.16 -20.90 -14.91
CA PHE A 27 -1.11 -20.39 -15.90
C PHE A 27 -1.91 -19.18 -15.37
N VAL A 28 -2.41 -19.27 -14.14
CA VAL A 28 -3.13 -18.16 -13.48
C VAL A 28 -2.22 -16.95 -13.32
N PHE A 29 -0.98 -17.16 -12.89
CA PHE A 29 0.02 -16.12 -12.74
C PHE A 29 0.31 -15.40 -14.07
N ILE A 30 0.53 -16.16 -15.15
CA ILE A 30 0.75 -15.58 -16.50
C ILE A 30 -0.48 -14.79 -16.93
N ALA A 31 -1.68 -15.34 -16.79
CA ALA A 31 -2.91 -14.69 -17.21
C ALA A 31 -3.13 -13.34 -16.46
N ILE A 32 -2.90 -13.32 -15.14
CA ILE A 32 -3.02 -12.09 -14.34
C ILE A 32 -1.91 -11.09 -14.70
N THR A 33 -0.68 -11.57 -14.89
CA THR A 33 0.44 -10.70 -15.29
C THR A 33 0.17 -10.09 -16.67
N ALA A 34 -0.32 -10.86 -17.62
CA ALA A 34 -0.72 -10.36 -18.93
C ALA A 34 -1.85 -9.31 -18.83
N PHE A 35 -2.85 -9.56 -17.97
CA PHE A 35 -3.90 -8.59 -17.69
C PHE A 35 -3.32 -7.30 -17.08
N ASN A 36 -2.43 -7.41 -16.11
CA ASN A 36 -1.78 -6.25 -15.50
C ASN A 36 -0.95 -5.47 -16.52
N LEU A 37 -0.18 -6.14 -17.38
CA LEU A 37 0.59 -5.52 -18.46
C LEU A 37 -0.31 -4.81 -19.47
N TRP A 38 -1.44 -5.43 -19.84
CA TRP A 38 -2.45 -4.78 -20.67
C TRP A 38 -2.99 -3.52 -20.02
N LYS A 39 -3.24 -3.55 -18.70
CA LYS A 39 -3.86 -2.46 -17.95
C LYS A 39 -2.90 -1.29 -17.65
N VAL A 40 -1.59 -1.52 -17.62
CA VAL A 40 -0.56 -0.54 -17.23
C VAL A 40 -0.69 0.83 -17.91
N PRO A 41 -0.87 0.93 -19.23
CA PRO A 41 -0.89 2.22 -19.90
C PRO A 41 -2.19 3.01 -19.64
N TYR A 42 -3.26 2.39 -19.15
CA TYR A 42 -4.56 3.04 -19.03
C TYR A 42 -4.67 3.90 -17.76
N GLY A 43 -5.20 5.10 -17.93
CA GLY A 43 -5.43 6.10 -16.91
C GLY A 43 -4.38 7.20 -16.93
N THR A 44 -4.85 8.44 -16.79
CA THR A 44 -3.99 9.62 -16.73
C THR A 44 -3.19 9.68 -15.42
N ILE A 45 -2.28 10.62 -15.37
CA ILE A 45 -1.52 10.94 -14.16
C ILE A 45 -2.47 11.47 -13.08
N THR A 46 -2.28 11.00 -11.87
CA THR A 46 -2.95 11.55 -10.68
C THR A 46 -1.94 12.31 -9.84
N ASN A 47 -2.42 13.26 -9.03
CA ASN A 47 -1.56 13.97 -8.08
C ASN A 47 -0.87 13.00 -7.11
N ASP A 48 -1.58 11.96 -6.66
CA ASP A 48 -1.00 10.92 -5.79
C ASP A 48 0.20 10.23 -6.45
N GLU A 49 0.03 9.77 -7.72
CA GLU A 49 1.09 9.10 -8.46
C GLU A 49 2.28 10.06 -8.73
N SER A 50 1.96 11.32 -9.05
CA SER A 50 2.98 12.36 -9.26
C SER A 50 3.78 12.62 -8.00
N LEU A 51 3.13 12.69 -6.83
CA LEU A 51 3.78 12.91 -5.56
C LEU A 51 4.81 11.82 -5.24
N TYR A 52 4.47 10.56 -5.51
CA TYR A 52 5.38 9.43 -5.23
C TYR A 52 6.67 9.48 -6.05
N LEU A 53 6.68 10.16 -7.20
CA LEU A 53 7.86 10.33 -8.06
C LEU A 53 8.53 11.69 -7.87
N ALA A 54 7.77 12.75 -7.60
CA ALA A 54 8.30 14.10 -7.47
C ALA A 54 9.13 14.28 -6.18
N ILE A 55 8.73 13.66 -5.07
CA ILE A 55 9.51 13.77 -3.82
C ILE A 55 10.91 13.12 -3.98
N PRO A 56 11.06 11.86 -4.45
CA PRO A 56 12.40 11.32 -4.67
C PRO A 56 13.19 12.07 -5.75
N TYR A 57 12.52 12.62 -6.77
CA TYR A 57 13.19 13.50 -7.76
C TYR A 57 13.74 14.76 -7.10
N ARG A 58 12.98 15.40 -6.22
CA ARG A 58 13.43 16.53 -5.42
C ARG A 58 14.66 16.20 -4.57
N PHE A 59 14.69 15.03 -3.91
CA PHE A 59 15.85 14.59 -3.15
C PHE A 59 17.06 14.29 -4.04
N MET A 60 16.84 13.83 -5.27
CA MET A 60 17.89 13.67 -6.27
C MET A 60 18.51 15.01 -6.64
N GLN A 61 17.73 16.10 -6.64
CA GLN A 61 18.20 17.47 -6.90
C GLN A 61 18.97 18.10 -5.71
N GLY A 62 19.11 17.39 -4.58
CA GLY A 62 19.89 17.80 -3.42
C GLY A 62 19.06 18.36 -2.25
N ASP A 63 17.75 18.33 -2.32
CA ASP A 63 16.90 18.71 -1.21
C ASP A 63 16.96 17.67 -0.09
N SER A 64 16.77 18.16 1.14
CA SER A 64 16.90 17.34 2.34
C SER A 64 15.54 16.92 2.85
N ILE A 65 15.44 15.61 3.18
CA ILE A 65 14.27 15.06 3.86
C ILE A 65 14.05 15.74 5.21
N LEU A 66 12.81 15.94 5.61
CA LEU A 66 12.34 16.63 6.81
C LEU A 66 12.60 18.14 6.86
N PHE A 67 13.61 18.65 6.16
CA PHE A 67 13.92 20.08 6.14
C PHE A 67 13.24 20.78 4.96
N HIS A 68 13.51 20.33 3.74
CA HIS A 68 13.01 21.00 2.54
C HIS A 68 11.66 20.45 2.06
N GLU A 69 11.29 19.23 2.40
CA GLU A 69 10.01 18.62 2.05
C GLU A 69 9.15 18.44 3.31
N TRP A 70 7.97 19.07 3.34
CA TRP A 70 7.06 19.02 4.49
C TRP A 70 5.86 18.10 4.29
N ASN A 71 5.86 17.29 3.24
CA ASN A 71 4.83 16.27 3.07
C ASN A 71 5.05 15.13 4.07
N PRO A 72 4.01 14.70 4.82
CA PRO A 72 4.14 13.63 5.82
C PRO A 72 4.48 12.26 5.20
N SER A 73 4.23 12.05 3.91
CA SER A 73 4.55 10.77 3.22
C SER A 73 5.98 10.68 2.67
N GLN A 74 6.78 11.73 2.85
CA GLN A 74 8.12 11.89 2.26
C GLN A 74 9.10 10.75 2.58
N MET A 75 8.96 10.08 3.73
CA MET A 75 9.90 9.03 4.13
C MET A 75 9.89 7.83 3.17
N SER A 76 8.75 7.51 2.57
CA SER A 76 8.62 6.44 1.59
C SER A 76 9.41 6.71 0.30
N ALA A 77 9.66 7.98 -0.02
CA ALA A 77 10.43 8.40 -1.17
C ALA A 77 11.89 7.90 -1.16
N LEU A 78 12.45 7.61 0.03
CA LEU A 78 13.79 7.02 0.12
C LEU A 78 13.89 5.65 -0.54
N LEU A 79 12.81 4.87 -0.54
CA LEU A 79 12.76 3.58 -1.22
C LEU A 79 12.73 3.74 -2.75
N LEU A 80 12.20 4.86 -3.22
CA LEU A 80 12.07 5.16 -4.64
C LEU A 80 13.24 6.01 -5.18
N LEU A 81 14.03 6.61 -4.31
CA LEU A 81 15.17 7.46 -4.73
C LEU A 81 16.18 6.71 -5.62
N PRO A 82 16.62 5.47 -5.29
CA PRO A 82 17.54 4.74 -6.17
C PRO A 82 16.98 4.45 -7.57
N PRO A 83 15.76 3.90 -7.73
CA PRO A 83 15.21 3.65 -9.05
C PRO A 83 14.87 4.95 -9.82
N VAL A 84 14.45 6.03 -9.15
CA VAL A 84 14.25 7.35 -9.80
C VAL A 84 15.58 7.90 -10.31
N LYS A 85 16.62 7.85 -9.49
CA LYS A 85 17.98 8.29 -9.91
C LYS A 85 18.47 7.47 -11.09
N LEU A 86 18.29 6.15 -11.06
CA LEU A 86 18.65 5.28 -12.17
C LEU A 86 17.87 5.66 -13.45
N TYR A 87 16.57 5.92 -13.33
CA TYR A 87 15.75 6.29 -14.47
C TYR A 87 16.23 7.59 -15.13
N TYR A 88 16.44 8.66 -14.35
CA TYR A 88 16.93 9.94 -14.88
C TYR A 88 18.38 9.87 -15.39
N THR A 89 19.18 8.92 -14.91
CA THR A 89 20.50 8.64 -15.49
C THR A 89 20.38 8.04 -16.90
N LEU A 90 19.38 7.19 -17.13
CA LEU A 90 19.14 6.53 -18.43
C LEU A 90 18.30 7.39 -19.37
N VAL A 91 17.35 8.15 -18.83
CA VAL A 91 16.40 9.02 -19.57
C VAL A 91 16.42 10.41 -18.92
N PRO A 92 17.43 11.26 -19.23
CA PRO A 92 17.58 12.57 -18.57
C PRO A 92 16.37 13.50 -18.74
N SER A 93 15.60 13.33 -19.79
CA SER A 93 14.36 14.10 -20.03
C SER A 93 13.20 13.73 -19.10
N GLY A 94 13.29 12.59 -18.37
CA GLY A 94 12.18 12.09 -17.56
C GLY A 94 10.99 11.55 -18.35
N GLU A 95 11.04 11.53 -19.70
CA GLU A 95 9.92 11.06 -20.54
C GLU A 95 9.48 9.64 -20.19
N GLY A 96 8.16 9.45 -19.97
CA GLY A 96 7.58 8.13 -19.74
C GLY A 96 7.85 7.53 -18.35
N ILE A 97 8.33 8.30 -17.39
CA ILE A 97 8.66 7.81 -16.04
C ILE A 97 7.45 7.13 -15.36
N TYR A 98 6.24 7.65 -15.53
CA TYR A 98 5.04 7.03 -14.94
C TYR A 98 4.83 5.62 -15.46
N LEU A 99 4.93 5.43 -16.77
CA LEU A 99 4.77 4.11 -17.39
C LEU A 99 5.87 3.13 -16.90
N ALA A 100 7.11 3.59 -16.82
CA ALA A 100 8.22 2.78 -16.31
C ALA A 100 8.00 2.33 -14.84
N PHE A 101 7.53 3.24 -13.98
CA PHE A 101 7.27 2.92 -12.58
C PHE A 101 6.02 2.08 -12.36
N ARG A 102 5.02 2.16 -13.25
CA ARG A 102 3.91 1.20 -13.27
C ARG A 102 4.38 -0.21 -13.64
N TYR A 103 5.34 -0.36 -14.55
CA TYR A 103 5.98 -1.66 -14.82
C TYR A 103 6.78 -2.16 -13.62
N LEU A 104 7.50 -1.28 -12.93
CA LEU A 104 8.23 -1.64 -11.71
C LEU A 104 7.27 -2.09 -10.59
N TYR A 105 6.10 -1.45 -10.47
CA TYR A 105 5.01 -1.89 -9.59
C TYR A 105 4.58 -3.32 -9.91
N ILE A 106 4.33 -3.66 -11.18
CA ILE A 106 3.96 -5.03 -11.57
C ILE A 106 5.08 -6.02 -11.21
N CYS A 107 6.33 -5.65 -11.45
CA CYS A 107 7.47 -6.49 -11.09
C CYS A 107 7.50 -6.78 -9.58
N PHE A 108 7.36 -5.76 -8.74
CA PHE A 108 7.31 -5.89 -7.28
C PHE A 108 6.15 -6.79 -6.82
N HIS A 109 4.93 -6.57 -7.35
CA HIS A 109 3.76 -7.39 -7.02
C HIS A 109 3.89 -8.83 -7.51
N SER A 110 4.45 -9.05 -8.69
CA SER A 110 4.70 -10.39 -9.24
C SER A 110 5.69 -11.17 -8.38
N LEU A 111 6.81 -10.57 -8.01
CA LEU A 111 7.80 -11.21 -7.14
C LEU A 111 7.22 -11.53 -5.76
N THR A 112 6.46 -10.60 -5.18
CA THR A 112 5.79 -10.81 -3.89
C THR A 112 4.75 -11.93 -3.98
N SER A 113 3.99 -12.02 -5.09
CA SER A 113 3.00 -13.09 -5.32
C SER A 113 3.66 -14.47 -5.45
N ILE A 114 4.76 -14.58 -6.20
CA ILE A 114 5.54 -15.83 -6.31
C ILE A 114 6.08 -16.24 -4.93
N TYR A 115 6.66 -15.27 -4.20
CA TYR A 115 7.14 -15.49 -2.85
C TYR A 115 6.03 -16.02 -1.94
N MET A 116 4.85 -15.40 -1.99
CA MET A 116 3.67 -15.81 -1.22
C MET A 116 3.26 -17.24 -1.54
N TYR A 117 3.14 -17.61 -2.82
CA TYR A 117 2.78 -18.97 -3.24
C TYR A 117 3.75 -20.01 -2.66
N ILE A 118 5.05 -19.78 -2.86
CA ILE A 118 6.10 -20.70 -2.40
C ILE A 118 6.06 -20.85 -0.87
N TYR A 119 5.95 -19.75 -0.14
CA TYR A 119 6.03 -19.78 1.32
C TYR A 119 4.76 -20.32 1.99
N ILE A 120 3.59 -20.06 1.46
CA ILE A 120 2.34 -20.67 1.97
C ILE A 120 2.40 -22.17 1.78
N ILE A 121 2.76 -22.68 0.60
CA ILE A 121 2.87 -24.13 0.36
C ILE A 121 3.89 -24.77 1.29
N ARG A 122 5.12 -24.24 1.32
CA ARG A 122 6.20 -24.83 2.14
C ARG A 122 5.87 -24.87 3.63
N SER A 123 5.08 -23.94 4.09
CA SER A 123 4.77 -23.80 5.52
C SER A 123 3.46 -24.49 5.94
N THR A 124 2.65 -24.96 4.97
CA THR A 124 1.35 -25.58 5.21
C THR A 124 1.19 -26.96 4.57
N ASP A 125 2.26 -27.55 4.03
CA ASP A 125 2.24 -28.78 3.20
C ASP A 125 1.46 -29.95 3.84
N GLU A 126 1.39 -29.98 5.18
CA GLU A 126 0.70 -31.02 5.93
C GLU A 126 -0.78 -30.68 6.26
N LEU A 127 -1.24 -29.46 5.90
CA LEU A 127 -2.55 -29.00 6.26
C LEU A 127 -3.56 -29.16 5.10
N PRO A 128 -4.78 -29.66 5.38
CA PRO A 128 -5.82 -29.72 4.36
C PRO A 128 -6.11 -28.31 3.77
N GLY A 129 -6.20 -28.22 2.45
CA GLY A 129 -6.56 -26.96 1.78
C GLY A 129 -5.39 -25.99 1.48
N SER A 130 -4.14 -26.36 1.76
CA SER A 130 -2.97 -25.49 1.60
C SER A 130 -2.74 -25.00 0.17
N TYR A 131 -2.85 -25.88 -0.82
CA TYR A 131 -2.63 -25.52 -2.23
C TYR A 131 -3.68 -24.54 -2.78
N PRO A 132 -5.00 -24.79 -2.61
CA PRO A 132 -6.00 -23.81 -3.02
C PRO A 132 -5.87 -22.49 -2.25
N ALA A 133 -5.49 -22.51 -0.99
CA ALA A 133 -5.25 -21.29 -0.22
C ALA A 133 -4.05 -20.49 -0.79
N ALA A 134 -2.92 -21.15 -1.08
CA ALA A 134 -1.74 -20.52 -1.66
C ALA A 134 -2.05 -19.92 -3.04
N LEU A 135 -2.72 -20.70 -3.91
CA LEU A 135 -3.11 -20.24 -5.24
C LEU A 135 -4.03 -19.01 -5.14
N THR A 136 -5.09 -19.09 -4.33
CA THR A 136 -6.07 -18.02 -4.21
C THR A 136 -5.46 -16.77 -3.59
N ALA A 137 -4.70 -16.88 -2.50
CA ALA A 137 -4.07 -15.73 -1.85
C ALA A 137 -3.09 -15.01 -2.79
N SER A 138 -2.25 -15.78 -3.49
CA SER A 138 -1.25 -15.22 -4.41
C SER A 138 -1.89 -14.58 -5.63
N ALA A 139 -2.93 -15.21 -6.22
CA ALA A 139 -3.67 -14.66 -7.34
C ALA A 139 -4.42 -13.38 -6.98
N VAL A 140 -5.09 -13.36 -5.82
CA VAL A 140 -5.80 -12.16 -5.33
C VAL A 140 -4.81 -11.03 -5.05
N TYR A 141 -3.67 -11.32 -4.42
CA TYR A 141 -2.65 -10.30 -4.20
C TYR A 141 -2.09 -9.73 -5.51
N LEU A 142 -1.84 -10.58 -6.51
CA LEU A 142 -1.30 -10.15 -7.80
C LEU A 142 -2.28 -9.29 -8.61
N ILE A 143 -3.58 -9.60 -8.54
CA ILE A 143 -4.62 -8.82 -9.24
C ILE A 143 -5.04 -7.58 -8.45
N TYR A 144 -4.83 -7.55 -7.14
CA TYR A 144 -5.19 -6.43 -6.30
C TYR A 144 -4.33 -5.20 -6.58
N SER A 145 -4.95 -4.02 -6.51
CA SER A 145 -4.26 -2.73 -6.57
C SER A 145 -4.96 -1.76 -5.61
N TYR A 146 -4.20 -1.15 -4.72
CA TYR A 146 -4.74 -0.17 -3.78
C TYR A 146 -5.38 1.00 -4.55
N SER A 147 -6.65 1.27 -4.26
CA SER A 147 -7.44 2.31 -4.97
C SER A 147 -7.40 2.21 -6.51
N ASN A 148 -7.09 1.03 -7.08
CA ASN A 148 -6.93 0.83 -8.53
C ASN A 148 -5.82 1.73 -9.16
N ILE A 149 -4.82 2.13 -8.37
CA ILE A 149 -3.64 2.87 -8.81
C ILE A 149 -2.45 1.90 -8.88
N MET A 150 -1.89 1.70 -10.07
CA MET A 150 -0.72 0.84 -10.26
C MET A 150 0.57 1.63 -10.05
N ALA A 151 0.79 2.13 -8.84
CA ALA A 151 1.97 2.88 -8.48
C ALA A 151 2.66 2.31 -7.25
N LEU A 152 3.98 2.41 -7.19
CA LEU A 152 4.76 2.19 -5.99
C LEU A 152 4.54 3.37 -5.04
N SER A 153 3.54 3.25 -4.20
CA SER A 153 3.15 4.23 -3.18
C SER A 153 3.53 3.76 -1.79
N TYR A 154 3.48 4.66 -0.82
CA TYR A 154 3.59 4.27 0.59
C TYR A 154 2.55 3.20 0.97
N ASN A 155 1.36 3.20 0.35
CA ASN A 155 0.33 2.19 0.57
C ASN A 155 0.73 0.82 -0.01
N SER A 156 1.03 0.76 -1.30
CA SER A 156 1.34 -0.51 -1.99
C SER A 156 2.64 -1.14 -1.50
N MET A 157 3.66 -0.32 -1.24
CA MET A 157 4.95 -0.79 -0.70
C MET A 157 4.81 -1.30 0.73
N SER A 158 4.10 -0.59 1.62
CA SER A 158 3.89 -1.07 3.00
C SER A 158 3.14 -2.40 3.04
N ILE A 159 2.10 -2.58 2.23
CA ILE A 159 1.36 -3.85 2.12
C ILE A 159 2.30 -4.96 1.65
N GLY A 160 3.02 -4.76 0.55
CA GLY A 160 3.92 -5.76 -0.01
C GLY A 160 5.06 -6.14 0.95
N LEU A 161 5.70 -5.15 1.55
CA LEU A 161 6.78 -5.37 2.52
C LEU A 161 6.27 -6.08 3.78
N MET A 162 5.08 -5.73 4.29
CA MET A 162 4.47 -6.43 5.42
C MET A 162 4.08 -7.88 5.07
N VAL A 163 3.63 -8.15 3.84
CA VAL A 163 3.44 -9.53 3.36
C VAL A 163 4.74 -10.32 3.42
N LEU A 164 5.84 -9.75 2.91
CA LEU A 164 7.17 -10.38 2.96
C LEU A 164 7.62 -10.64 4.41
N VAL A 165 7.46 -9.66 5.31
CA VAL A 165 7.77 -9.79 6.74
C VAL A 165 6.97 -10.93 7.37
N CYS A 166 5.65 -10.91 7.24
CA CYS A 166 4.76 -11.87 7.87
C CYS A 166 5.02 -13.31 7.40
N LEU A 167 5.18 -13.51 6.11
CA LEU A 167 5.44 -14.83 5.53
C LEU A 167 6.84 -15.36 5.91
N THR A 168 7.85 -14.49 5.92
CA THR A 168 9.19 -14.87 6.36
C THR A 168 9.19 -15.24 7.83
N MET A 169 8.57 -14.44 8.69
CA MET A 169 8.45 -14.73 10.13
C MET A 169 7.74 -16.07 10.38
N ARG A 170 6.67 -16.35 9.63
CA ARG A 170 5.93 -17.61 9.73
C ARG A 170 6.79 -18.81 9.33
N SER A 171 7.75 -18.65 8.41
CA SER A 171 8.63 -19.72 7.89
C SER A 171 9.97 -19.82 8.60
N LEU A 172 10.16 -19.11 9.72
CA LEU A 172 11.43 -19.15 10.46
C LEU A 172 11.68 -20.52 11.07
N SER A 173 12.87 -21.04 10.82
CA SER A 173 13.45 -22.22 11.46
C SER A 173 14.85 -21.92 12.06
N GLY A 174 15.14 -20.64 12.28
CA GLY A 174 16.38 -20.18 12.94
C GLY A 174 17.45 -19.60 11.99
N GLU A 175 17.15 -19.47 10.70
CA GLU A 175 18.09 -18.96 9.69
C GLU A 175 18.33 -17.45 9.86
N LEU A 176 19.60 -17.07 9.98
CA LEU A 176 20.03 -15.70 10.20
C LEU A 176 19.64 -14.76 9.05
N TRP A 177 19.80 -15.21 7.80
CA TRP A 177 19.50 -14.40 6.63
C TRP A 177 18.00 -13.99 6.55
N LYS A 178 17.09 -14.87 7.00
CA LYS A 178 15.65 -14.56 7.08
C LYS A 178 15.38 -13.46 8.11
N LEU A 179 16.08 -13.49 9.24
CA LEU A 179 15.93 -12.46 10.28
C LEU A 179 16.44 -11.10 9.79
N ILE A 180 17.58 -11.10 9.08
CA ILE A 180 18.12 -9.88 8.45
C ILE A 180 17.13 -9.36 7.41
N PHE A 181 16.61 -10.24 6.54
CA PHE A 181 15.61 -9.86 5.53
C PHE A 181 14.33 -9.26 6.17
N VAL A 182 13.84 -9.86 7.25
CA VAL A 182 12.70 -9.31 8.02
C VAL A 182 13.03 -7.92 8.54
N GLY A 183 14.20 -7.70 9.13
CA GLY A 183 14.62 -6.39 9.60
C GLY A 183 14.65 -5.33 8.50
N ILE A 184 15.21 -5.68 7.33
CA ILE A 184 15.26 -4.78 6.16
C ILE A 184 13.86 -4.47 5.64
N ALA A 185 13.05 -5.51 5.38
CA ALA A 185 11.70 -5.34 4.84
C ALA A 185 10.78 -4.57 5.82
N PHE A 186 10.90 -4.84 7.13
CA PHE A 186 10.14 -4.13 8.15
C PHE A 186 10.56 -2.65 8.25
N SER A 187 11.85 -2.35 8.20
CA SER A 187 12.34 -0.95 8.16
C SER A 187 11.80 -0.21 6.95
N GLY A 188 11.78 -0.86 5.76
CA GLY A 188 11.14 -0.29 4.58
C GLY A 188 9.63 -0.06 4.77
N ALA A 189 8.92 -0.97 5.42
CA ALA A 189 7.50 -0.80 5.73
C ALA A 189 7.27 0.38 6.70
N VAL A 190 8.14 0.58 7.70
CA VAL A 190 8.09 1.72 8.63
C VAL A 190 8.35 3.05 7.89
N LEU A 191 9.26 3.09 6.91
CA LEU A 191 9.45 4.29 6.07
C LEU A 191 8.17 4.63 5.28
N CYS A 192 7.39 3.62 4.89
CA CYS A 192 6.10 3.84 4.22
C CYS A 192 4.98 4.23 5.20
N CYS A 193 4.98 3.67 6.39
CA CYS A 193 3.97 3.93 7.41
C CYS A 193 4.63 3.95 8.81
N PRO A 194 5.06 5.12 9.32
CA PRO A 194 5.78 5.23 10.58
C PRO A 194 5.04 4.65 11.79
N TYR A 195 3.71 4.67 11.78
CA TYR A 195 2.88 4.07 12.82
C TYR A 195 3.08 2.54 12.98
N LEU A 196 3.71 1.86 12.01
CA LEU A 196 4.08 0.45 12.12
C LEU A 196 5.08 0.15 13.24
N VAL A 197 5.68 1.17 13.85
CA VAL A 197 6.40 1.03 15.13
C VAL A 197 5.52 0.33 16.18
N LEU A 198 4.20 0.51 16.14
CA LEU A 198 3.25 -0.22 17.01
C LEU A 198 3.33 -1.75 16.78
N CYS A 199 3.54 -2.19 15.54
CA CYS A 199 3.73 -3.61 15.24
C CYS A 199 5.05 -4.14 15.86
N TYR A 200 6.12 -3.34 15.81
CA TYR A 200 7.38 -3.68 16.47
C TYR A 200 7.24 -3.72 18.00
N MET A 201 6.51 -2.79 18.60
CA MET A 201 6.23 -2.79 20.03
C MET A 201 5.45 -4.05 20.44
N ALA A 202 4.42 -4.43 19.67
CA ALA A 202 3.67 -5.66 19.90
C ALA A 202 4.56 -6.92 19.77
N PHE A 203 5.44 -6.94 18.78
CA PHE A 203 6.43 -8.02 18.60
C PHE A 203 7.38 -8.10 19.81
N SER A 204 7.96 -6.98 20.23
CA SER A 204 8.87 -6.92 21.39
C SER A 204 8.15 -7.38 22.66
N PHE A 205 6.94 -6.86 22.90
CA PHE A 205 6.12 -7.30 24.03
C PHE A 205 5.88 -8.80 24.01
N ALA A 206 5.53 -9.38 22.85
CA ALA A 206 5.30 -10.82 22.72
C ALA A 206 6.59 -11.63 23.03
N VAL A 207 7.76 -11.16 22.60
CA VAL A 207 9.05 -11.80 22.92
C VAL A 207 9.32 -11.77 24.42
N PHE A 208 9.23 -10.60 25.07
CA PHE A 208 9.48 -10.49 26.50
C PHE A 208 8.43 -11.21 27.33
N PHE A 209 7.16 -11.13 26.98
CA PHE A 209 6.09 -11.88 27.64
C PHE A 209 6.33 -13.38 27.58
N ARG A 210 6.77 -13.88 26.41
CA ARG A 210 7.14 -15.28 26.24
C ARG A 210 8.33 -15.67 27.11
N LEU A 211 9.36 -14.82 27.25
CA LEU A 211 10.49 -15.11 28.13
C LEU A 211 10.05 -15.30 29.59
N VAL A 212 9.10 -14.47 30.05
CA VAL A 212 8.52 -14.59 31.40
C VAL A 212 7.73 -15.88 31.55
N LEU A 213 6.94 -16.28 30.52
CA LEU A 213 6.12 -17.48 30.56
C LEU A 213 6.86 -18.76 30.17
N HIS A 214 8.10 -18.67 29.68
CA HIS A 214 8.84 -19.80 29.14
C HIS A 214 8.93 -21.02 30.08
N ARG A 215 8.94 -20.80 31.39
CA ARG A 215 8.93 -21.87 32.40
C ARG A 215 7.61 -22.68 32.44
N ARG A 216 6.52 -22.18 31.83
CA ARG A 216 5.18 -22.77 31.86
C ARG A 216 4.79 -23.45 30.53
N ILE A 217 5.57 -23.25 29.45
CA ILE A 217 5.27 -23.83 28.14
C ILE A 217 6.05 -25.16 28.00
N PRO A 218 5.39 -26.29 27.74
CA PRO A 218 6.07 -27.57 27.53
C PRO A 218 7.08 -27.49 26.39
N LYS A 219 8.27 -28.08 26.61
CA LYS A 219 9.31 -28.18 25.58
C LYS A 219 8.78 -29.07 24.44
N GLY A 220 8.70 -28.54 23.23
CA GLY A 220 8.26 -29.25 22.00
C GLY A 220 6.92 -28.79 21.42
N GLU A 221 6.07 -28.12 22.19
CA GLU A 221 4.77 -27.62 21.70
C GLU A 221 4.79 -26.15 21.24
N ASP A 222 5.92 -25.46 21.40
CA ASP A 222 6.02 -24.05 21.11
C ASP A 222 6.19 -23.77 19.61
N LEU A 223 5.07 -23.71 18.91
CA LEU A 223 4.99 -23.42 17.48
C LEU A 223 5.59 -22.05 17.07
N LEU A 224 5.75 -21.13 18.02
CA LEU A 224 6.24 -19.77 17.81
C LEU A 224 7.68 -19.57 18.33
N ALA A 225 8.34 -20.66 18.75
CA ALA A 225 9.66 -20.62 19.39
C ALA A 225 10.69 -19.81 18.61
N HIS A 226 10.78 -20.06 17.30
CA HIS A 226 11.77 -19.38 16.45
C HIS A 226 11.39 -17.91 16.17
N ALA A 227 10.12 -17.62 15.94
CA ALA A 227 9.66 -16.28 15.64
C ALA A 227 9.84 -15.34 16.85
N PHE A 228 9.44 -15.76 18.04
CA PHE A 228 9.53 -14.97 19.28
C PHE A 228 10.71 -15.35 20.17
N SER A 229 11.83 -15.70 19.58
CA SER A 229 13.09 -15.93 20.32
C SER A 229 13.82 -14.61 20.59
N LEU A 230 14.63 -14.59 21.66
CA LEU A 230 15.51 -13.45 21.95
C LEU A 230 16.50 -13.20 20.80
N LYS A 231 16.99 -14.28 20.15
CA LYS A 231 17.85 -14.20 18.97
C LYS A 231 17.13 -13.46 17.82
N SER A 232 15.88 -13.83 17.53
CA SER A 232 15.11 -13.18 16.46
C SER A 232 14.88 -11.72 16.77
N TRP A 233 14.50 -11.39 18.01
CA TRP A 233 14.35 -10.02 18.45
C TRP A 233 15.67 -9.23 18.33
N ALA A 234 16.78 -9.76 18.82
CA ALA A 234 18.06 -9.07 18.79
C ALA A 234 18.55 -8.78 17.37
N VAL A 235 18.44 -9.76 16.46
CA VAL A 235 18.87 -9.58 15.07
C VAL A 235 17.98 -8.57 14.34
N ILE A 236 16.65 -8.72 14.42
CA ILE A 236 15.72 -7.80 13.77
C ILE A 236 15.91 -6.37 14.32
N THR A 237 16.00 -6.22 15.65
CA THR A 237 16.26 -4.92 16.30
C THR A 237 17.59 -4.32 15.85
N GLY A 238 18.65 -5.12 15.82
CA GLY A 238 19.97 -4.68 15.37
C GLY A 238 19.96 -4.17 13.94
N VAL A 239 19.30 -4.88 13.01
CA VAL A 239 19.15 -4.44 11.61
C VAL A 239 18.32 -3.16 11.54
N CYS A 240 17.17 -3.10 12.23
CA CYS A 240 16.33 -1.90 12.26
C CYS A 240 17.09 -0.70 12.85
N PHE A 241 17.87 -0.92 13.91
CA PHE A 241 18.69 0.12 14.53
C PHE A 241 19.78 0.63 13.59
N CYS A 242 20.49 -0.26 12.89
CA CYS A 242 21.51 0.11 11.90
C CYS A 242 20.90 0.95 10.77
N LEU A 243 19.74 0.55 10.24
CA LEU A 243 19.05 1.29 9.18
C LEU A 243 18.48 2.62 9.66
N ALA A 244 17.92 2.67 10.88
CA ALA A 244 17.49 3.91 11.51
C ALA A 244 18.66 4.87 11.75
N SER A 245 19.81 4.37 12.20
CA SER A 245 21.04 5.16 12.37
C SER A 245 21.54 5.71 11.02
N ALA A 246 21.55 4.88 9.98
CA ALA A 246 21.90 5.32 8.62
C ALA A 246 20.93 6.40 8.12
N PHE A 247 19.62 6.24 8.39
CA PHE A 247 18.62 7.27 8.09
C PHE A 247 18.90 8.57 8.86
N CYS A 248 19.18 8.50 10.15
CA CYS A 248 19.49 9.69 10.96
C CYS A 248 20.75 10.39 10.45
N ILE A 249 21.78 9.65 10.09
CA ILE A 249 23.00 10.21 9.48
C ILE A 249 22.64 10.92 8.18
N PHE A 250 21.91 10.27 7.29
CA PHE A 250 21.49 10.85 6.00
C PHE A 250 20.62 12.11 6.18
N ALA A 251 19.68 12.09 7.13
CA ALA A 251 18.72 13.16 7.33
C ALA A 251 19.31 14.38 8.07
N PHE A 252 20.23 14.18 9.03
CA PHE A 252 20.58 15.21 10.01
C PHE A 252 22.04 15.66 9.97
N VAL A 253 22.97 14.92 9.39
CA VAL A 253 24.36 15.34 9.34
C VAL A 253 24.51 16.63 8.52
N GLY A 254 25.15 17.63 9.13
CA GLY A 254 25.35 18.95 8.51
C GLY A 254 24.10 19.83 8.47
N LYS A 255 23.04 19.48 9.20
CA LYS A 255 21.80 20.27 9.30
C LYS A 255 21.61 20.86 10.70
N ASP A 256 20.98 22.02 10.75
CA ASP A 256 20.57 22.63 12.00
C ASP A 256 19.30 21.95 12.54
N ILE A 257 19.49 21.02 13.47
CA ILE A 257 18.41 20.25 14.08
C ILE A 257 17.44 21.16 14.86
N SER A 258 17.85 22.36 15.29
CA SER A 258 16.98 23.29 16.01
C SER A 258 15.76 23.71 15.18
N LEU A 259 15.91 23.78 13.85
CA LEU A 259 14.82 24.10 12.92
C LEU A 259 13.67 23.09 12.96
N LEU A 260 13.93 21.84 13.38
CA LEU A 260 12.89 20.81 13.46
C LEU A 260 11.78 21.18 14.45
N LYS A 261 12.06 22.01 15.47
CA LYS A 261 11.03 22.51 16.41
C LYS A 261 9.95 23.30 15.69
N GLU A 262 10.33 24.01 14.62
CA GLU A 262 9.41 24.80 13.82
C GLU A 262 8.81 24.00 12.65
N ILE A 263 9.57 23.08 12.08
CA ILE A 263 9.19 22.32 10.89
C ILE A 263 8.23 21.19 11.23
N ILE A 264 8.51 20.38 12.28
CA ILE A 264 7.69 19.21 12.63
C ILE A 264 6.21 19.55 12.83
N PRO A 265 5.83 20.63 13.57
CA PRO A 265 4.43 21.00 13.69
C PRO A 265 3.77 21.29 12.33
N ARG A 266 4.53 21.86 11.37
CA ARG A 266 4.03 22.19 10.03
C ARG A 266 3.90 20.95 9.14
N ILE A 267 4.79 19.96 9.26
CA ILE A 267 4.64 18.66 8.63
C ILE A 267 3.38 17.95 9.16
N MET A 268 3.15 18.02 10.46
CA MET A 268 2.01 17.38 11.13
C MET A 268 0.68 18.12 10.86
N TYR A 269 0.74 19.44 10.63
CA TYR A 269 -0.43 20.26 10.36
C TYR A 269 -0.58 20.45 8.84
N ASN A 270 -1.47 19.68 8.26
CA ASN A 270 -1.87 19.84 6.86
C ASN A 270 -3.34 20.29 6.81
N ASN A 271 -3.64 21.37 6.08
CA ASN A 271 -4.99 21.88 5.92
C ASN A 271 -5.95 20.86 5.30
N GLU A 272 -5.43 19.94 4.46
CA GLU A 272 -6.20 18.86 3.85
C GLU A 272 -6.48 17.70 4.84
N HIS A 273 -5.64 17.56 5.85
CA HIS A 273 -5.71 16.50 6.85
C HIS A 273 -5.68 17.08 8.26
N PRO A 274 -6.81 17.64 8.74
CA PRO A 274 -6.86 18.25 10.06
C PRO A 274 -6.48 17.22 11.13
N GLN A 275 -5.68 17.67 12.08
CA GLN A 275 -5.31 16.84 13.22
C GLN A 275 -6.55 16.40 13.98
N ARG A 276 -6.61 15.11 14.27
CA ARG A 276 -7.66 14.51 15.09
C ARG A 276 -7.11 14.11 16.43
N THR A 277 -7.79 14.47 17.48
CA THR A 277 -7.49 13.96 18.81
C THR A 277 -7.74 12.45 18.85
N PHE A 278 -7.09 11.75 19.77
CA PHE A 278 -7.33 10.31 19.96
C PHE A 278 -8.81 9.99 20.22
N VAL A 279 -9.50 10.87 20.94
CA VAL A 279 -10.95 10.73 21.20
C VAL A 279 -11.76 10.86 19.91
N GLU A 280 -11.42 11.80 19.05
CA GLU A 280 -12.06 11.97 17.73
C GLU A 280 -11.78 10.78 16.80
N LEU A 281 -10.57 10.21 16.86
CA LEU A 281 -10.25 8.98 16.13
C LEU A 281 -11.14 7.82 16.61
N ILE A 282 -11.28 7.60 17.92
CA ILE A 282 -12.16 6.55 18.45
C ILE A 282 -13.62 6.84 18.12
N LYS A 283 -14.09 8.09 18.27
CA LYS A 283 -15.46 8.49 17.86
C LYS A 283 -15.68 8.31 16.37
N GLY A 284 -14.67 8.63 15.55
CA GLY A 284 -14.69 8.45 14.09
C GLY A 284 -14.77 6.97 13.71
N LEU A 285 -13.98 6.11 14.37
CA LEU A 285 -14.04 4.66 14.20
C LEU A 285 -15.43 4.14 14.55
N TYR A 286 -15.94 4.47 15.73
CA TYR A 286 -17.30 4.11 16.16
C TYR A 286 -18.37 4.68 15.22
N GLY A 287 -18.28 5.95 14.83
CA GLY A 287 -19.20 6.61 13.91
C GLY A 287 -19.20 5.97 12.53
N THR A 288 -18.03 5.55 12.05
CA THR A 288 -17.90 4.85 10.77
C THR A 288 -18.49 3.44 10.87
N PHE A 289 -18.28 2.73 11.97
CA PHE A 289 -18.91 1.43 12.24
C PHE A 289 -20.43 1.55 12.40
N TYR A 290 -20.91 2.61 13.00
CA TYR A 290 -22.32 2.75 13.38
C TYR A 290 -23.17 3.53 12.34
N ARG A 291 -22.68 4.66 11.82
CA ARG A 291 -23.45 5.59 10.96
C ARG A 291 -23.38 5.26 9.48
N ASN A 292 -22.21 4.94 8.98
CA ASN A 292 -22.13 4.58 7.59
C ASN A 292 -22.71 3.19 7.44
N ASN A 293 -23.60 2.98 6.50
CA ASN A 293 -24.11 1.68 6.06
C ASN A 293 -22.94 0.79 5.64
N SER A 294 -22.04 0.65 6.60
CA SER A 294 -20.79 -0.01 6.45
C SER A 294 -21.12 -1.47 6.22
N PHE A 295 -20.84 -1.85 5.14
CA PHE A 295 -21.01 -3.07 4.43
C PHE A 295 -20.52 -4.28 5.21
N PHE A 296 -19.60 -4.11 6.11
CA PHE A 296 -19.15 -5.20 6.96
C PHE A 296 -20.08 -5.47 8.15
N LYS A 297 -21.02 -4.56 8.49
CA LYS A 297 -21.99 -4.80 9.58
C LYS A 297 -22.77 -6.10 9.40
N PRO A 298 -23.44 -6.35 8.25
CA PRO A 298 -24.15 -7.59 8.04
C PRO A 298 -23.23 -8.81 8.14
N VAL A 299 -22.01 -8.72 7.59
CA VAL A 299 -21.02 -9.80 7.65
C VAL A 299 -20.55 -10.01 9.09
N LEU A 300 -20.25 -8.95 9.82
CA LEU A 300 -19.81 -9.01 11.21
C LEU A 300 -20.90 -9.56 12.12
N LEU A 301 -22.13 -8.99 12.07
CA LEU A 301 -23.23 -9.39 12.92
C LEU A 301 -23.66 -10.84 12.66
N SER A 302 -23.81 -11.21 11.38
CA SER A 302 -24.13 -12.60 11.02
C SER A 302 -23.03 -13.57 11.46
N SER A 303 -21.76 -13.18 11.33
CA SER A 303 -20.62 -14.00 11.78
C SER A 303 -20.61 -14.17 13.30
N ILE A 304 -20.89 -13.12 14.07
CA ILE A 304 -21.00 -13.20 15.54
C ILE A 304 -22.13 -14.14 15.95
N VAL A 305 -23.34 -13.92 15.41
CA VAL A 305 -24.52 -14.72 15.74
C VAL A 305 -24.30 -16.19 15.38
N LEU A 306 -23.86 -16.45 14.15
CA LEU A 306 -23.61 -17.81 13.68
C LEU A 306 -22.49 -18.50 14.48
N CYS A 307 -21.42 -17.77 14.81
CA CYS A 307 -20.35 -18.32 15.65
C CYS A 307 -20.84 -18.65 17.06
N ALA A 308 -21.65 -17.79 17.67
CA ALA A 308 -22.26 -18.05 18.98
C ALA A 308 -23.18 -19.29 18.97
N VAL A 309 -24.04 -19.40 17.95
CA VAL A 309 -24.91 -20.58 17.77
C VAL A 309 -24.09 -21.86 17.61
N ILE A 310 -23.02 -21.83 16.80
CA ILE A 310 -22.17 -22.99 16.53
C ILE A 310 -21.39 -23.42 17.78
N THR A 311 -20.92 -22.46 18.57
CA THR A 311 -20.17 -22.76 19.80
C THR A 311 -21.09 -23.34 20.89
N ALA A 312 -22.36 -22.96 20.89
CA ALA A 312 -23.36 -23.48 21.83
C ALA A 312 -23.84 -24.90 21.50
N ASP A 313 -23.63 -25.41 20.28
CA ASP A 313 -24.17 -26.70 19.84
C ASP A 313 -23.11 -27.81 19.77
N LYS A 314 -23.51 -29.01 20.26
CA LYS A 314 -22.69 -30.22 20.21
C LYS A 314 -22.55 -30.82 18.79
N LYS A 315 -23.46 -30.51 17.87
CA LYS A 315 -23.43 -30.98 16.45
C LYS A 315 -22.60 -30.10 15.55
N ARG A 316 -21.38 -29.79 15.95
CA ARG A 316 -20.49 -28.80 15.36
C ARG A 316 -20.31 -28.85 13.83
N CYS A 317 -20.40 -30.03 13.21
CA CYS A 317 -20.06 -30.20 11.80
C CYS A 317 -21.08 -29.59 10.84
N LEU A 318 -22.39 -29.83 11.08
CA LEU A 318 -23.45 -29.27 10.24
C LEU A 318 -23.51 -27.74 10.37
N HIS A 319 -23.34 -27.24 11.58
CA HIS A 319 -23.40 -25.80 11.82
C HIS A 319 -22.22 -25.03 11.25
N ARG A 320 -21.02 -25.62 11.21
CA ARG A 320 -19.87 -25.05 10.48
C ARG A 320 -20.16 -24.91 8.99
N ALA A 321 -20.80 -25.91 8.37
CA ALA A 321 -21.22 -25.84 6.98
C ALA A 321 -22.22 -24.70 6.76
N LEU A 322 -23.25 -24.61 7.62
CA LEU A 322 -24.23 -23.53 7.55
C LEU A 322 -23.60 -22.15 7.76
N TYR A 323 -22.64 -22.03 8.67
CA TYR A 323 -21.87 -20.80 8.83
C TYR A 323 -21.18 -20.38 7.54
N LEU A 324 -20.40 -21.29 6.94
CA LEU A 324 -19.68 -20.98 5.71
C LEU A 324 -20.61 -20.61 4.56
N ILE A 325 -21.75 -21.30 4.43
CA ILE A 325 -22.77 -20.95 3.42
C ILE A 325 -23.31 -19.54 3.69
N ALA A 326 -23.83 -19.31 4.88
CA ALA A 326 -24.49 -18.06 5.20
C ALA A 326 -23.52 -16.88 5.12
N ALA A 327 -22.33 -17.00 5.72
CA ALA A 327 -21.31 -15.95 5.68
C ALA A 327 -20.78 -15.70 4.27
N SER A 328 -20.52 -16.75 3.48
CA SER A 328 -20.09 -16.59 2.07
C SER A 328 -21.20 -15.99 1.22
N SER A 329 -22.45 -16.39 1.40
CA SER A 329 -23.60 -15.83 0.66
C SER A 329 -23.84 -14.36 0.99
N ILE A 330 -23.77 -13.98 2.26
CA ILE A 330 -23.87 -12.58 2.70
C ILE A 330 -22.72 -11.76 2.15
N THR A 331 -21.49 -12.28 2.22
CA THR A 331 -20.31 -11.62 1.68
C THR A 331 -20.40 -11.48 0.15
N LEU A 332 -20.92 -12.50 -0.54
CA LEU A 332 -21.14 -12.46 -1.99
C LEU A 332 -22.17 -11.42 -2.37
N LEU A 333 -23.35 -11.48 -1.77
CA LEU A 333 -24.44 -10.55 -2.05
C LEU A 333 -23.99 -9.11 -1.82
N TYR A 334 -23.31 -8.90 -0.71
CA TYR A 334 -22.78 -7.62 -0.34
C TYR A 334 -21.73 -7.12 -1.33
N SER A 335 -20.73 -7.94 -1.66
CA SER A 335 -19.66 -7.57 -2.60
C SER A 335 -20.22 -7.33 -4.00
N ALA A 336 -21.17 -8.14 -4.46
CA ALA A 336 -21.83 -7.95 -5.74
C ALA A 336 -22.62 -6.63 -5.78
N THR A 337 -23.40 -6.33 -4.77
CA THR A 337 -24.16 -5.06 -4.67
C THR A 337 -23.21 -3.87 -4.72
N TYR A 338 -22.14 -3.92 -3.95
CA TYR A 338 -21.19 -2.82 -3.90
C TYR A 338 -20.41 -2.63 -5.21
N LEU A 339 -19.96 -3.72 -5.83
CA LEU A 339 -19.29 -3.68 -7.13
C LEU A 339 -20.19 -3.08 -8.21
N LEU A 340 -21.46 -3.47 -8.24
CA LEU A 340 -22.43 -2.97 -9.21
C LEU A 340 -22.74 -1.49 -8.99
N MET A 341 -22.87 -1.04 -7.74
CA MET A 341 -23.25 0.34 -7.41
C MET A 341 -22.06 1.31 -7.44
N TYR A 342 -20.93 0.94 -6.88
CA TYR A 342 -19.82 1.86 -6.63
C TYR A 342 -18.56 1.57 -7.43
N ARG A 343 -18.42 0.35 -7.97
CA ARG A 343 -17.25 -0.12 -8.73
C ARG A 343 -15.92 0.06 -7.98
N GLU A 344 -15.95 -0.17 -6.66
CA GLU A 344 -14.79 -0.03 -5.78
C GLU A 344 -14.19 -1.40 -5.41
N THR A 345 -12.88 -1.57 -5.57
CA THR A 345 -12.20 -2.84 -5.30
C THR A 345 -11.84 -3.04 -3.84
N ASN A 346 -11.53 -1.96 -3.13
CA ASN A 346 -10.93 -2.01 -1.80
C ASN A 346 -11.86 -2.59 -0.75
N VAL A 347 -13.17 -2.37 -0.92
CA VAL A 347 -14.18 -2.67 0.10
C VAL A 347 -14.37 -4.17 0.33
N MET A 348 -13.96 -5.00 -0.61
CA MET A 348 -14.16 -6.46 -0.54
C MET A 348 -13.22 -7.16 0.42
N LEU A 349 -12.03 -6.58 0.67
CA LEU A 349 -10.98 -7.24 1.44
C LEU A 349 -11.32 -7.32 2.93
N LEU A 350 -11.92 -6.28 3.51
CA LEU A 350 -12.26 -6.23 4.93
C LEU A 350 -13.33 -7.26 5.33
N PRO A 351 -14.46 -7.42 4.62
CA PRO A 351 -15.42 -8.49 4.90
C PRO A 351 -14.79 -9.89 4.89
N PHE A 352 -13.88 -10.14 3.93
CA PHE A 352 -13.13 -11.40 3.89
C PHE A 352 -12.18 -11.58 5.07
N SER A 353 -11.54 -10.50 5.53
CA SER A 353 -10.71 -10.53 6.72
C SER A 353 -11.53 -10.91 7.97
N ILE A 354 -12.75 -10.36 8.10
CA ILE A 354 -13.69 -10.70 9.17
C ILE A 354 -14.14 -12.16 9.07
N LEU A 355 -14.56 -12.61 7.88
CA LEU A 355 -14.95 -13.99 7.62
C LEU A 355 -13.86 -14.97 8.04
N GLY A 356 -12.62 -14.67 7.71
CA GLY A 356 -11.46 -15.50 8.04
C GLY A 356 -11.19 -15.59 9.53
N PHE A 357 -11.38 -14.51 10.29
CA PHE A 357 -11.26 -14.53 11.75
C PHE A 357 -12.22 -15.56 12.38
N PHE A 358 -13.49 -15.52 11.99
CA PHE A 358 -14.47 -16.48 12.48
C PHE A 358 -14.20 -17.92 11.97
N ALA A 359 -13.73 -18.06 10.72
CA ALA A 359 -13.29 -19.37 10.23
C ALA A 359 -12.14 -19.94 11.10
N TYR A 360 -11.17 -19.10 11.50
CA TYR A 360 -10.13 -19.51 12.45
C TYR A 360 -10.71 -19.99 13.78
N LEU A 361 -11.68 -19.27 14.34
CA LEU A 361 -12.34 -19.68 15.60
C LEU A 361 -13.07 -21.02 15.47
N LEU A 362 -13.57 -21.36 14.29
CA LEU A 362 -14.32 -22.59 14.00
C LEU A 362 -13.44 -23.78 13.61
N CYS A 363 -12.18 -23.56 13.18
CA CYS A 363 -11.25 -24.66 12.92
C CYS A 363 -10.98 -25.50 14.17
N GLU A 364 -10.90 -26.82 14.03
CA GLU A 364 -10.54 -27.74 15.14
C GLU A 364 -9.07 -27.59 15.51
N LYS A 365 -8.21 -27.69 14.49
CA LYS A 365 -6.78 -27.46 14.65
C LYS A 365 -6.47 -26.00 14.33
N LYS A 366 -6.10 -25.20 15.30
CA LYS A 366 -5.79 -23.77 15.12
C LYS A 366 -4.46 -23.57 14.40
N ASP A 367 -4.44 -22.80 13.31
CA ASP A 367 -3.18 -22.32 12.72
C ASP A 367 -2.72 -21.05 13.46
N VAL A 368 -2.20 -21.26 14.67
CA VAL A 368 -1.72 -20.18 15.54
C VAL A 368 -0.62 -19.37 14.86
N LYS A 369 0.23 -20.01 14.05
CA LYS A 369 1.31 -19.30 13.33
C LYS A 369 0.75 -18.27 12.35
N SER A 370 -0.19 -18.65 11.49
CA SER A 370 -0.81 -17.71 10.56
C SER A 370 -1.64 -16.65 11.28
N PHE A 371 -2.31 -17.01 12.38
CA PHE A 371 -3.08 -16.04 13.16
C PHE A 371 -2.17 -14.98 13.79
N VAL A 372 -1.13 -15.40 14.50
CA VAL A 372 -0.24 -14.48 15.24
C VAL A 372 0.72 -13.73 14.32
N LEU A 373 1.22 -14.37 13.26
CA LEU A 373 2.31 -13.82 12.42
C LEU A 373 1.82 -13.19 11.11
N ILE A 374 0.54 -13.37 10.73
CA ILE A 374 -0.02 -12.73 9.53
C ILE A 374 -1.28 -11.93 9.88
N TYR A 375 -2.28 -12.58 10.54
CA TYR A 375 -3.56 -11.93 10.80
C TYR A 375 -3.44 -10.74 11.75
N ILE A 376 -2.80 -10.92 12.90
CA ILE A 376 -2.61 -9.84 13.89
C ILE A 376 -1.78 -8.68 13.32
N PRO A 377 -0.60 -8.89 12.70
CA PRO A 377 0.15 -7.81 12.06
C PRO A 377 -0.65 -7.10 10.97
N GLY A 378 -1.44 -7.83 10.18
CA GLY A 378 -2.35 -7.24 9.20
C GLY A 378 -3.43 -6.37 9.83
N ALA A 379 -4.00 -6.76 10.97
CA ALA A 379 -4.95 -5.96 11.72
C ALA A 379 -4.29 -4.70 12.33
N ILE A 380 -3.06 -4.82 12.84
CA ILE A 380 -2.28 -3.67 13.33
C ILE A 380 -1.98 -2.71 12.16
N LEU A 381 -1.61 -3.22 10.99
CA LEU A 381 -1.42 -2.41 9.78
C LEU A 381 -2.70 -1.61 9.44
N CYS A 382 -3.86 -2.26 9.48
CA CYS A 382 -5.15 -1.58 9.27
C CYS A 382 -5.36 -0.44 10.27
N PHE A 383 -5.03 -0.67 11.55
CA PHE A 383 -5.12 0.34 12.59
C PHE A 383 -4.12 1.49 12.36
N CYS A 384 -2.89 1.19 11.98
CA CYS A 384 -1.87 2.20 11.65
C CYS A 384 -2.33 3.12 10.51
N PHE A 385 -2.91 2.54 9.45
CA PHE A 385 -3.45 3.31 8.35
C PHE A 385 -4.69 4.12 8.73
N TYR A 386 -5.51 3.61 9.64
CA TYR A 386 -6.62 4.38 10.17
C TYR A 386 -6.13 5.62 10.94
N LEU A 387 -5.05 5.49 11.71
CA LEU A 387 -4.45 6.61 12.44
C LEU A 387 -3.82 7.66 11.50
N SER A 388 -3.27 7.24 10.36
CA SER A 388 -2.55 8.10 9.42
C SER A 388 -3.42 8.69 8.30
N SER A 389 -4.68 8.23 8.14
CA SER A 389 -5.55 8.61 7.02
C SER A 389 -6.85 9.24 7.48
N ASN A 390 -7.35 10.20 6.71
CA ASN A 390 -8.69 10.76 6.86
C ASN A 390 -9.79 9.96 6.13
N MET A 391 -9.40 8.95 5.34
CA MET A 391 -10.33 8.12 4.55
C MET A 391 -11.15 7.13 5.40
N GLY A 392 -10.89 7.04 6.71
CA GLY A 392 -11.65 6.17 7.61
C GLY A 392 -11.60 4.69 7.19
N VAL A 393 -12.77 4.06 7.02
CA VAL A 393 -12.88 2.63 6.65
C VAL A 393 -12.37 2.36 5.23
N GLY A 394 -12.38 3.33 4.33
CA GLY A 394 -11.81 3.18 2.99
C GLY A 394 -10.32 2.82 3.04
N ALA A 395 -9.55 3.50 3.89
CA ALA A 395 -8.15 3.17 4.11
C ALA A 395 -7.97 1.77 4.71
N ILE A 396 -8.74 1.43 5.76
CA ILE A 396 -8.69 0.10 6.41
C ILE A 396 -8.97 -1.00 5.40
N SER A 397 -10.01 -0.83 4.58
CA SER A 397 -10.41 -1.84 3.59
C SER A 397 -9.29 -2.14 2.61
N GLY A 398 -8.60 -1.11 2.13
CA GLY A 398 -7.50 -1.27 1.19
C GLY A 398 -6.32 -2.06 1.76
N VAL A 399 -5.90 -1.75 2.98
CA VAL A 399 -4.74 -2.39 3.62
C VAL A 399 -5.06 -3.73 4.30
N SER A 400 -6.33 -4.11 4.41
CA SER A 400 -6.72 -5.42 4.95
C SER A 400 -6.26 -6.62 4.07
N ALA A 401 -5.58 -6.35 2.96
CA ALA A 401 -4.96 -7.37 2.10
C ALA A 401 -4.04 -8.32 2.87
N VAL A 402 -3.30 -7.84 3.88
CA VAL A 402 -2.40 -8.70 4.68
C VAL A 402 -3.20 -9.67 5.55
N SER A 403 -4.19 -9.19 6.30
CA SER A 403 -5.05 -10.06 7.13
C SER A 403 -5.94 -10.99 6.29
N MET A 404 -6.33 -10.55 5.08
CA MET A 404 -7.06 -11.39 4.12
C MET A 404 -6.27 -12.63 3.71
N ILE A 405 -4.94 -12.55 3.56
CA ILE A 405 -4.10 -13.71 3.24
C ILE A 405 -4.29 -14.82 4.29
N ALA A 406 -4.19 -14.46 5.57
CA ALA A 406 -4.45 -15.40 6.66
C ALA A 406 -5.89 -15.92 6.63
N SER A 407 -6.83 -15.06 6.31
CA SER A 407 -8.25 -15.39 6.22
C SER A 407 -8.54 -16.42 5.14
N ILE A 408 -7.91 -16.29 3.97
CA ILE A 408 -7.98 -17.29 2.91
C ILE A 408 -7.44 -18.64 3.41
N ILE A 409 -6.31 -18.64 4.11
CA ILE A 409 -5.73 -19.85 4.70
C ILE A 409 -6.74 -20.49 5.67
N PHE A 410 -7.37 -19.72 6.54
CA PHE A 410 -8.33 -20.23 7.54
C PHE A 410 -9.62 -20.80 6.90
N VAL A 411 -10.17 -20.12 5.90
CA VAL A 411 -11.37 -20.58 5.18
C VAL A 411 -11.10 -21.91 4.47
N PHE A 412 -10.00 -22.00 3.70
CA PHE A 412 -9.67 -23.25 3.00
C PHE A 412 -9.28 -24.38 3.96
N ARG A 413 -8.70 -24.07 5.11
CA ARG A 413 -8.43 -25.04 6.15
C ARG A 413 -9.72 -25.58 6.75
N LEU A 414 -10.66 -24.69 7.14
CA LEU A 414 -11.96 -25.10 7.66
C LEU A 414 -12.70 -26.00 6.66
N LEU A 415 -12.69 -25.64 5.36
CA LEU A 415 -13.25 -26.48 4.29
C LEU A 415 -12.56 -27.85 4.21
N GLY A 416 -11.24 -27.89 4.34
CA GLY A 416 -10.46 -29.12 4.34
C GLY A 416 -10.75 -30.04 5.52
N GLU A 417 -10.87 -29.48 6.74
CA GLU A 417 -11.26 -30.21 7.95
C GLU A 417 -12.66 -30.81 7.81
N MET A 418 -13.61 -30.03 7.32
CA MET A 418 -14.97 -30.46 7.10
C MET A 418 -15.03 -31.59 6.05
N ARG A 419 -14.28 -31.45 4.93
CA ARG A 419 -14.20 -32.50 3.92
C ARG A 419 -13.69 -33.82 4.50
N ALA A 420 -12.64 -33.78 5.32
CA ALA A 420 -12.10 -34.97 5.97
C ALA A 420 -13.14 -35.65 6.91
N GLN A 421 -13.91 -34.88 7.67
CA GLN A 421 -14.94 -35.41 8.57
C GLN A 421 -16.12 -36.05 7.83
N PHE A 422 -16.50 -35.51 6.66
CA PHE A 422 -17.63 -36.03 5.88
C PHE A 422 -17.29 -37.21 4.97
N CYS A 423 -16.01 -37.42 4.64
CA CYS A 423 -15.58 -38.54 3.80
C CYS A 423 -15.93 -39.93 4.37
N HIS A 424 -16.14 -40.06 5.68
CA HIS A 424 -16.55 -41.32 6.33
C HIS A 424 -18.01 -41.72 6.06
N LYS A 425 -18.88 -40.83 5.55
CA LYS A 425 -20.28 -41.10 5.21
C LYS A 425 -20.50 -40.99 3.69
N LYS A 426 -20.43 -42.10 2.94
CA LYS A 426 -20.40 -42.14 1.46
C LYS A 426 -21.48 -41.28 0.77
N SER A 427 -22.73 -41.26 1.21
CA SER A 427 -23.81 -40.49 0.60
C SER A 427 -23.64 -38.97 0.86
N PHE A 428 -23.25 -38.61 2.08
CA PHE A 428 -23.07 -37.21 2.48
C PHE A 428 -21.77 -36.61 1.93
N ALA A 429 -20.72 -37.39 1.73
CA ALA A 429 -19.45 -36.97 1.17
C ALA A 429 -19.60 -36.39 -0.24
N ARG A 430 -20.50 -36.92 -1.06
CA ARG A 430 -20.77 -36.41 -2.42
C ARG A 430 -21.41 -35.02 -2.36
N TYR A 431 -22.44 -34.84 -1.56
CA TYR A 431 -23.11 -33.54 -1.39
C TYR A 431 -22.16 -32.49 -0.80
N PHE A 432 -21.34 -32.89 0.16
CA PHE A 432 -20.38 -32.00 0.80
C PHE A 432 -19.22 -31.63 -0.15
N SER A 433 -18.77 -32.55 -0.99
CA SER A 433 -17.75 -32.23 -2.00
C SER A 433 -18.26 -31.19 -3.00
N ILE A 434 -19.51 -31.34 -3.46
CA ILE A 434 -20.17 -30.34 -4.33
C ILE A 434 -20.29 -29.01 -3.59
N PHE A 435 -20.73 -29.03 -2.35
CA PHE A 435 -20.92 -27.86 -1.52
C PHE A 435 -19.59 -27.11 -1.22
N SER A 436 -18.54 -27.83 -0.84
CA SER A 436 -17.22 -27.22 -0.63
C SER A 436 -16.64 -26.63 -1.92
N GLY A 437 -16.94 -27.27 -3.05
CA GLY A 437 -16.62 -26.76 -4.38
C GLY A 437 -17.34 -25.44 -4.68
N ILE A 438 -18.64 -25.35 -4.37
CA ILE A 438 -19.44 -24.13 -4.57
C ILE A 438 -18.88 -22.98 -3.68
N ILE A 439 -18.57 -23.24 -2.42
CA ILE A 439 -17.99 -22.18 -1.55
C ILE A 439 -16.62 -21.74 -2.07
N SER A 440 -15.75 -22.68 -2.41
CA SER A 440 -14.42 -22.35 -2.95
C SER A 440 -14.54 -21.51 -4.23
N LEU A 441 -15.44 -21.91 -5.12
CA LEU A 441 -15.72 -21.17 -6.35
C LEU A 441 -16.30 -19.78 -6.05
N SER A 442 -17.21 -19.65 -5.08
CA SER A 442 -17.76 -18.37 -4.66
C SER A 442 -16.69 -17.43 -4.11
N VAL A 443 -15.79 -17.93 -3.26
CA VAL A 443 -14.65 -17.15 -2.74
C VAL A 443 -13.76 -16.65 -3.87
N ILE A 444 -13.44 -17.53 -4.82
CA ILE A 444 -12.63 -17.18 -5.99
C ILE A 444 -13.35 -16.14 -6.87
N LEU A 445 -14.63 -16.34 -7.16
CA LEU A 445 -15.42 -15.42 -7.98
C LEU A 445 -15.58 -14.05 -7.35
N ILE A 446 -15.79 -13.98 -6.04
CA ILE A 446 -15.96 -12.71 -5.33
C ILE A 446 -14.64 -11.94 -5.30
N LEU A 447 -13.58 -12.56 -4.82
CA LEU A 447 -12.29 -11.88 -4.65
C LEU A 447 -11.63 -11.63 -6.00
N PHE A 448 -11.43 -12.67 -6.76
CA PHE A 448 -10.68 -12.59 -8.01
C PHE A 448 -11.52 -11.97 -9.13
N GLY A 449 -12.70 -12.50 -9.38
CA GLY A 449 -13.58 -12.03 -10.44
C GLY A 449 -14.04 -10.60 -10.23
N GLY A 450 -14.42 -10.25 -8.99
CA GLY A 450 -14.87 -8.90 -8.65
C GLY A 450 -13.76 -7.85 -8.80
N ILE A 451 -12.55 -8.14 -8.30
CA ILE A 451 -11.41 -7.23 -8.46
C ILE A 451 -11.03 -7.09 -9.93
N THR A 452 -10.96 -8.20 -10.67
CA THR A 452 -10.63 -8.21 -12.11
C THR A 452 -11.66 -7.41 -12.91
N TYR A 453 -12.96 -7.64 -12.66
CA TYR A 453 -14.05 -6.92 -13.30
C TYR A 453 -13.92 -5.41 -13.10
N THR A 454 -13.77 -4.96 -11.84
CA THR A 454 -13.65 -3.54 -11.55
C THR A 454 -12.40 -2.92 -12.20
N ARG A 455 -11.28 -3.63 -12.16
CA ARG A 455 -10.05 -3.15 -12.79
C ARG A 455 -10.11 -3.14 -14.31
N ALA A 456 -10.85 -4.07 -14.92
CA ALA A 456 -11.05 -4.11 -16.36
C ALA A 456 -11.93 -2.95 -16.87
N LEU A 457 -12.89 -2.52 -16.05
CA LEU A 457 -13.85 -1.47 -16.43
C LEU A 457 -13.38 -0.06 -16.09
N LYS A 458 -12.61 0.12 -15.01
CA LYS A 458 -12.28 1.45 -14.47
C LYS A 458 -10.78 1.67 -14.32
N CYS A 459 -10.38 2.93 -14.46
CA CYS A 459 -9.17 3.50 -13.92
C CYS A 459 -9.50 4.48 -12.78
N PHE A 460 -8.53 4.76 -11.93
CA PHE A 460 -8.71 5.72 -10.85
C PHE A 460 -8.98 7.12 -11.42
N ARG A 461 -10.05 7.76 -10.93
CA ARG A 461 -10.50 9.12 -11.37
C ARG A 461 -10.67 9.29 -12.88
N GLU A 462 -10.82 8.19 -13.62
CA GLU A 462 -11.08 8.18 -15.05
C GLU A 462 -12.45 7.56 -15.34
N ASP A 463 -12.91 7.79 -16.56
CA ASP A 463 -14.04 7.08 -17.12
C ASP A 463 -13.72 5.59 -17.37
N GLY A 464 -14.60 4.87 -18.01
CA GLY A 464 -14.35 3.47 -18.35
C GLY A 464 -13.14 3.33 -19.27
N VAL A 465 -12.40 2.22 -19.11
CA VAL A 465 -11.21 1.92 -19.92
C VAL A 465 -11.48 2.02 -21.42
N SER A 466 -12.71 1.73 -21.87
CA SER A 466 -13.12 1.84 -23.27
C SER A 466 -13.06 3.26 -23.84
N GLY A 467 -13.16 4.27 -22.99
CA GLY A 467 -13.02 5.69 -23.37
C GLY A 467 -11.59 6.22 -23.40
N LEU A 468 -10.62 5.44 -22.93
CA LEU A 468 -9.22 5.85 -22.84
C LEU A 468 -8.47 5.43 -24.12
N THR A 469 -8.75 6.12 -25.21
CA THR A 469 -8.29 5.75 -26.57
C THR A 469 -7.01 6.46 -26.98
N GLU A 470 -6.78 7.67 -26.46
CA GLU A 470 -5.66 8.51 -26.87
C GLU A 470 -4.40 8.23 -26.04
N ARG A 471 -3.24 8.30 -26.69
CA ARG A 471 -1.94 8.10 -26.07
C ARG A 471 -1.22 9.42 -25.94
N VAL A 472 -0.79 9.77 -24.72
CA VAL A 472 0.06 10.93 -24.48
C VAL A 472 1.41 10.74 -25.16
N THR A 473 1.88 11.75 -25.90
CA THR A 473 3.05 11.66 -26.78
C THR A 473 4.32 12.26 -26.19
N CYS A 474 4.20 13.08 -25.14
CA CYS A 474 5.33 13.85 -24.58
C CYS A 474 5.40 13.77 -23.04
N GLY A 475 6.52 14.22 -22.50
CA GLY A 475 6.77 14.41 -21.09
C GLY A 475 6.74 13.14 -20.24
N SER A 476 6.63 13.31 -18.94
CA SER A 476 6.61 12.23 -17.95
C SER A 476 5.46 11.24 -18.15
N ALA A 477 4.34 11.69 -18.75
CA ALA A 477 3.16 10.88 -19.06
C ALA A 477 3.26 10.12 -20.39
N LYS A 478 4.32 10.28 -21.16
CA LYS A 478 4.49 9.64 -22.46
C LYS A 478 4.16 8.16 -22.42
N GLY A 479 3.27 7.74 -23.32
CA GLY A 479 2.83 6.35 -23.45
C GLY A 479 1.61 5.95 -22.61
N LEU A 480 1.14 6.79 -21.69
CA LEU A 480 -0.13 6.57 -21.01
C LEU A 480 -1.31 6.78 -21.96
N LYS A 481 -2.41 6.04 -21.72
CA LYS A 481 -3.67 6.16 -22.47
C LYS A 481 -4.73 6.81 -21.60
N THR A 482 -5.37 7.85 -22.14
CA THR A 482 -6.44 8.60 -21.50
C THR A 482 -7.52 9.00 -22.52
N THR A 483 -8.44 9.87 -22.13
CA THR A 483 -9.39 10.44 -23.10
C THR A 483 -8.68 11.43 -24.02
N PRO A 484 -9.18 11.68 -25.26
CA PRO A 484 -8.60 12.68 -26.15
C PRO A 484 -8.46 14.07 -25.52
N GLU A 485 -9.47 14.50 -24.75
CA GLU A 485 -9.48 15.80 -24.09
C GLU A 485 -8.37 15.93 -23.06
N LYS A 486 -8.15 14.88 -22.23
CA LYS A 486 -7.11 14.89 -21.20
C LYS A 486 -5.71 14.76 -21.79
N ALA A 487 -5.56 14.03 -22.90
CA ALA A 487 -4.31 13.96 -23.62
C ALA A 487 -3.91 15.32 -24.17
N ALA A 488 -4.84 15.99 -24.87
CA ALA A 488 -4.65 17.32 -25.41
C ALA A 488 -4.38 18.37 -24.30
N ASP A 489 -5.13 18.32 -23.20
CA ASP A 489 -4.91 19.19 -22.03
C ASP A 489 -3.51 19.01 -21.42
N PHE A 490 -3.05 17.77 -21.27
CA PHE A 490 -1.69 17.51 -20.78
C PHE A 490 -0.62 18.04 -21.74
N GLU A 491 -0.75 17.78 -23.05
CA GLU A 491 0.19 18.22 -24.07
C GLU A 491 0.26 19.74 -24.18
N LEU A 492 -0.89 20.41 -24.09
CA LEU A 492 -0.97 21.87 -24.02
C LEU A 492 -0.20 22.39 -22.79
N LYS A 493 -0.53 21.90 -21.59
CA LYS A 493 0.10 22.29 -20.34
C LYS A 493 1.61 21.95 -20.30
N TYR A 494 2.00 20.87 -20.98
CA TYR A 494 3.41 20.53 -21.16
C TYR A 494 4.14 21.56 -22.03
N SER A 495 3.50 22.04 -23.11
CA SER A 495 4.06 23.08 -23.97
C SER A 495 4.20 24.43 -23.26
N GLU A 496 3.29 24.77 -22.32
CA GLU A 496 3.37 25.97 -21.49
C GLU A 496 4.65 26.06 -20.63
N LEU A 497 5.29 24.93 -20.37
CA LEU A 497 6.55 24.89 -19.61
C LEU A 497 7.78 25.23 -20.47
N SER A 498 7.67 25.34 -21.80
CA SER A 498 8.81 25.64 -22.70
C SER A 498 9.57 26.90 -22.30
N PRO A 499 8.90 28.03 -22.00
CA PRO A 499 9.63 29.24 -21.59
C PRO A 499 10.44 29.04 -20.31
N LEU A 500 9.87 28.32 -19.34
CA LEU A 500 10.58 28.03 -18.09
C LEU A 500 11.77 27.10 -18.29
N ARG A 501 11.67 26.11 -19.19
CA ARG A 501 12.78 25.18 -19.48
C ARG A 501 13.97 25.87 -20.21
N GLU A 502 13.67 26.86 -21.05
CA GLU A 502 14.65 27.62 -21.79
C GLU A 502 15.40 28.65 -20.92
N ILE A 503 14.75 29.16 -19.90
CA ILE A 503 15.36 30.03 -18.90
C ILE A 503 16.28 29.19 -18.01
N GLY A 504 17.51 29.57 -17.82
CA GLY A 504 18.55 28.81 -17.12
C GLY A 504 18.23 28.31 -15.71
N ASN A 505 19.24 27.92 -14.96
CA ASN A 505 19.09 27.36 -13.61
C ASN A 505 18.45 28.35 -12.63
N GLY A 506 17.75 27.83 -11.61
CA GLY A 506 17.10 28.64 -10.58
C GLY A 506 16.16 27.79 -9.71
N ASN A 507 15.46 28.46 -8.81
CA ASN A 507 14.42 27.86 -8.01
C ASN A 507 13.05 28.17 -8.63
N VAL A 508 12.19 27.17 -8.78
CA VAL A 508 10.85 27.33 -9.34
C VAL A 508 9.79 26.96 -8.34
N LEU A 509 8.77 27.78 -8.25
CA LEU A 509 7.52 27.48 -7.55
C LEU A 509 6.40 27.28 -8.56
N TYR A 510 5.83 26.08 -8.59
CA TYR A 510 4.57 25.84 -9.29
C TYR A 510 3.41 26.07 -8.32
N PHE A 511 2.79 27.25 -8.37
CA PHE A 511 1.60 27.55 -7.57
C PHE A 511 0.36 26.92 -8.22
N SER A 512 0.30 25.61 -8.09
CA SER A 512 -0.67 24.74 -8.72
C SER A 512 -0.73 23.41 -7.97
N ASN A 513 -1.83 22.66 -8.12
CA ASN A 513 -1.93 21.29 -7.64
C ASN A 513 -1.40 20.23 -8.64
N GLU A 514 -0.78 20.65 -9.74
CA GLU A 514 -0.26 19.79 -10.79
C GLU A 514 1.21 19.42 -10.53
N ILE A 515 1.41 18.48 -9.61
CA ILE A 515 2.72 18.06 -9.09
C ILE A 515 3.66 17.57 -10.20
N TRP A 516 3.10 16.98 -11.27
CA TRP A 516 3.88 16.44 -12.38
C TRP A 516 4.79 17.48 -13.07
N ARG A 517 4.47 18.78 -12.96
CA ARG A 517 5.27 19.86 -13.55
C ARG A 517 6.71 19.87 -13.02
N TYR A 518 6.91 19.50 -11.75
CA TYR A 518 8.24 19.39 -11.16
C TYR A 518 9.09 18.27 -11.78
N LEU A 519 8.48 17.27 -12.39
CA LEU A 519 9.22 16.19 -13.09
C LEU A 519 9.68 16.60 -14.49
N GLU A 520 9.08 17.66 -15.03
CA GLU A 520 9.37 18.17 -16.37
C GLU A 520 10.44 19.29 -16.38
N ASP A 521 10.76 19.83 -15.22
CA ASP A 521 11.66 20.98 -15.10
C ASP A 521 12.91 20.59 -14.28
N PRO A 522 14.12 20.81 -14.82
CA PRO A 522 15.36 20.52 -14.09
C PRO A 522 15.65 21.51 -12.96
N LYS A 523 14.88 22.59 -12.82
CA LYS A 523 15.05 23.58 -11.76
C LYS A 523 14.77 23.01 -10.38
N ARG A 524 15.36 23.63 -9.36
CA ARG A 524 15.15 23.23 -7.97
C ARG A 524 13.76 23.67 -7.50
N CYS A 525 13.14 22.84 -6.69
CA CYS A 525 11.87 23.15 -6.08
C CYS A 525 11.99 24.26 -5.04
N ALA A 526 11.15 25.30 -5.15
CA ALA A 526 11.05 26.43 -4.22
C ALA A 526 9.91 26.28 -3.19
N SER A 527 9.14 25.20 -3.23
CA SER A 527 8.00 25.01 -2.31
C SER A 527 8.38 24.23 -1.06
N SER A 528 7.63 24.46 0.02
CA SER A 528 7.73 23.69 1.27
C SER A 528 7.29 22.23 1.09
N SER A 529 6.45 21.96 0.10
CA SER A 529 5.97 20.61 -0.25
C SER A 529 5.72 20.53 -1.75
N MET A 530 5.94 19.36 -2.33
CA MET A 530 5.53 19.07 -3.72
C MET A 530 4.02 19.14 -3.92
N TRP A 531 3.25 18.96 -2.85
CA TRP A 531 1.80 19.11 -2.87
C TRP A 531 1.40 20.44 -2.24
N LEU A 532 0.96 21.38 -3.07
CA LEU A 532 0.38 22.65 -2.60
C LEU A 532 -1.15 22.57 -2.62
N SER A 533 -1.77 22.94 -1.50
CA SER A 533 -3.22 23.06 -1.42
C SER A 533 -3.64 24.38 -2.07
N THR A 534 -4.21 24.31 -3.26
CA THR A 534 -4.76 25.46 -3.98
C THR A 534 -6.27 25.34 -4.10
N GLY A 535 -6.98 26.48 -3.98
CA GLY A 535 -8.46 26.50 -4.01
C GLY A 535 -8.99 27.92 -4.13
N GLY A 536 -9.89 28.31 -3.21
CA GLY A 536 -10.37 29.69 -3.15
C GLY A 536 -9.32 30.67 -2.63
N THR A 537 -9.58 31.98 -2.74
CA THR A 537 -8.67 33.08 -2.36
C THR A 537 -8.06 32.89 -0.98
N GLU A 538 -8.85 32.59 0.03
CA GLU A 538 -8.38 32.41 1.40
C GLU A 538 -7.37 31.25 1.51
N GLN A 539 -7.66 30.11 0.88
CA GLN A 539 -6.78 28.96 0.89
C GLN A 539 -5.46 29.26 0.17
N ASN A 540 -5.52 29.99 -0.96
CA ASN A 540 -4.34 30.40 -1.71
C ASN A 540 -3.44 31.33 -0.89
N LEU A 541 -4.02 32.30 -0.16
CA LEU A 541 -3.29 33.20 0.73
C LEU A 541 -2.67 32.45 1.91
N GLN A 542 -3.38 31.49 2.50
CA GLN A 542 -2.82 30.62 3.54
C GLN A 542 -1.64 29.81 3.03
N THR A 543 -1.76 29.25 1.83
CA THR A 543 -0.68 28.50 1.17
C THR A 543 0.51 29.41 0.89
N LEU A 544 0.30 30.62 0.38
CA LEU A 544 1.38 31.60 0.15
C LEU A 544 2.08 31.95 1.48
N SER A 545 1.30 32.24 2.53
CA SER A 545 1.86 32.53 3.85
C SER A 545 2.72 31.38 4.42
N LEU A 546 2.34 30.13 4.12
CA LEU A 546 3.17 28.97 4.47
C LEU A 546 4.48 28.94 3.68
N GLN A 547 4.44 29.28 2.37
CA GLN A 547 5.64 29.38 1.55
C GLN A 547 6.57 30.50 2.03
N GLU A 548 6.03 31.66 2.43
CA GLU A 548 6.81 32.76 2.99
C GLU A 548 7.61 32.33 4.22
N LYS A 549 6.94 31.62 5.15
CA LYS A 549 7.61 31.05 6.34
C LYS A 549 8.67 30.00 5.96
N TYR A 550 8.45 29.27 4.88
CA TYR A 550 9.44 28.33 4.37
C TYR A 550 10.69 29.06 3.84
N TRP A 551 10.51 30.15 3.10
CA TRP A 551 11.62 30.95 2.59
C TRP A 551 12.34 31.78 3.68
N GLU A 552 11.64 32.14 4.76
CA GLU A 552 12.29 32.71 5.94
C GLU A 552 13.26 31.72 6.60
N LEU A 553 12.91 30.43 6.66
CA LEU A 553 13.76 29.37 7.20
C LEU A 553 14.87 28.94 6.21
N PHE A 554 14.58 29.01 4.93
CA PHE A 554 15.45 28.57 3.82
C PHE A 554 15.52 29.64 2.72
N PRO A 555 16.25 30.75 2.96
CA PRO A 555 16.33 31.86 1.99
C PRO A 555 16.89 31.44 0.61
N GLU A 556 17.74 30.40 0.58
CA GLU A 556 18.28 29.83 -0.65
C GLU A 556 17.21 29.12 -1.50
N LYS A 557 16.01 28.92 -0.96
CA LYS A 557 14.84 28.34 -1.64
C LYS A 557 13.85 29.39 -2.13
N PHE A 558 14.16 30.68 -1.96
CA PHE A 558 13.31 31.72 -2.52
C PHE A 558 13.18 31.53 -4.04
N PRO A 559 11.96 31.63 -4.63
CA PRO A 559 11.75 31.33 -6.04
C PRO A 559 12.32 32.41 -6.95
N ASP A 560 13.17 32.02 -7.89
CA ASP A 560 13.55 32.85 -9.02
C ASP A 560 12.42 32.96 -10.04
N TYR A 561 11.59 31.88 -10.12
CA TYR A 561 10.47 31.78 -11.05
C TYR A 561 9.23 31.25 -10.32
N VAL A 562 8.07 31.87 -10.60
CA VAL A 562 6.78 31.42 -10.08
C VAL A 562 5.84 31.20 -11.25
N TYR A 563 5.36 29.96 -11.39
CA TYR A 563 4.28 29.63 -12.30
C TYR A 563 2.96 29.72 -11.54
N ILE A 564 2.02 30.50 -12.05
CA ILE A 564 0.68 30.67 -11.50
C ILE A 564 -0.32 30.27 -12.59
N ARG A 565 -1.20 29.34 -12.28
CA ARG A 565 -2.26 28.92 -13.19
C ARG A 565 -3.21 30.09 -13.49
N ALA A 566 -3.71 30.20 -14.73
CA ALA A 566 -4.52 31.32 -15.19
C ALA A 566 -5.77 31.62 -14.36
N ASP A 567 -6.42 30.56 -13.82
CA ASP A 567 -7.59 30.76 -12.97
C ASP A 567 -7.26 31.41 -11.62
N LEU A 568 -6.08 31.13 -11.07
CA LEU A 568 -5.58 31.76 -9.85
C LEU A 568 -5.06 33.18 -10.14
N ALA A 569 -4.47 33.39 -11.31
CA ALA A 569 -3.97 34.71 -11.74
C ALA A 569 -5.09 35.74 -11.96
N LYS A 570 -6.33 35.28 -12.17
CA LYS A 570 -7.52 36.14 -12.26
C LYS A 570 -7.99 36.68 -10.90
N ASP A 571 -7.50 36.17 -9.80
CA ASP A 571 -7.83 36.64 -8.46
C ASP A 571 -6.99 37.87 -8.10
N PRO A 572 -7.57 39.09 -8.08
CA PRO A 572 -6.80 40.31 -7.85
C PRO A 572 -6.25 40.39 -6.43
N VAL A 573 -6.91 39.78 -5.44
CA VAL A 573 -6.44 39.77 -4.05
C VAL A 573 -5.22 38.87 -3.92
N PHE A 574 -5.26 37.70 -4.54
CA PHE A 574 -4.13 36.79 -4.57
C PHE A 574 -2.94 37.40 -5.35
N MET A 575 -3.17 37.99 -6.51
CA MET A 575 -2.11 38.63 -7.29
C MET A 575 -1.52 39.86 -6.59
N ALA A 576 -2.33 40.65 -5.86
CA ALA A 576 -1.83 41.76 -5.07
C ALA A 576 -0.86 41.30 -3.95
N ALA A 577 -1.03 40.09 -3.40
CA ALA A 577 -0.10 39.53 -2.41
C ALA A 577 1.31 39.27 -2.97
N TRP A 578 1.44 39.06 -4.29
CA TRP A 578 2.73 38.94 -4.98
C TRP A 578 3.37 40.29 -5.30
N GLY A 579 2.60 41.38 -5.30
CA GLY A 579 3.07 42.74 -5.62
C GLY A 579 4.13 43.31 -4.66
N LYS A 580 4.34 42.68 -3.52
CA LYS A 580 5.41 43.03 -2.59
C LYS A 580 6.80 42.53 -3.01
N TYR A 581 6.85 41.65 -4.01
CA TYR A 581 8.07 41.10 -4.57
C TYR A 581 8.36 41.74 -5.92
N GLU A 582 9.62 41.93 -6.23
CA GLU A 582 10.08 42.54 -7.51
C GLU A 582 10.14 41.48 -8.61
N TYR A 583 8.98 41.11 -9.15
CA TYR A 583 8.88 40.20 -10.28
C TYR A 583 8.45 40.92 -11.55
N THR A 584 9.05 40.53 -12.68
CA THR A 584 8.55 40.88 -14.02
C THR A 584 7.51 39.82 -14.43
N LEU A 585 6.37 40.28 -14.92
CA LEU A 585 5.26 39.41 -15.32
C LEU A 585 5.40 39.07 -16.80
N THR A 586 5.35 37.77 -17.11
CA THR A 586 5.17 37.25 -18.47
C THR A 586 3.83 36.55 -18.54
N ASP A 587 2.88 37.13 -19.26
CA ASP A 587 1.54 36.61 -19.40
C ASP A 587 1.40 35.72 -20.62
N SER A 588 0.68 34.61 -20.48
CA SER A 588 0.22 33.76 -21.57
C SER A 588 -1.25 33.42 -21.38
N ASP A 589 -1.95 32.92 -22.41
CA ASP A 589 -3.39 32.63 -22.36
C ASP A 589 -3.81 31.72 -21.21
N ASN A 590 -2.89 30.86 -20.74
CA ASN A 590 -3.20 29.80 -19.78
C ASN A 590 -2.42 29.86 -18.45
N CYS A 591 -1.42 30.73 -18.34
CA CYS A 591 -0.63 30.88 -17.12
C CYS A 591 0.06 32.25 -17.06
N VAL A 592 0.44 32.62 -15.83
CA VAL A 592 1.29 33.77 -15.56
C VAL A 592 2.62 33.25 -15.00
N ILE A 593 3.73 33.71 -15.58
CA ILE A 593 5.07 33.43 -15.08
C ILE A 593 5.63 34.71 -14.50
N LEU A 594 5.95 34.67 -13.20
CA LEU A 594 6.65 35.75 -12.52
C LEU A 594 8.14 35.43 -12.52
N CYS A 595 8.94 36.31 -13.09
CA CYS A 595 10.41 36.23 -13.13
C CYS A 595 10.99 37.26 -12.17
N MET A 596 11.84 36.85 -11.24
CA MET A 596 12.48 37.74 -10.29
C MET A 596 13.44 38.70 -11.01
N ASN A 597 13.32 40.00 -10.76
CA ASN A 597 14.24 40.98 -11.23
C ASN A 597 15.57 40.82 -10.46
N LYS A 598 16.64 40.37 -11.15
CA LYS A 598 17.98 40.25 -10.57
C LYS A 598 18.74 41.55 -10.64
#